data_04226588bf41ce6b21d7f2570af3bb93
#
_entry.id   04226588bf41ce6b21d7f2570af3bb93
#
_cell.length_a   1.000
_cell.length_b   1.000
_cell.length_c   1.000
_cell.angle_alpha   90.00
_cell.angle_beta   90.00
_cell.angle_gamma   90.00
#
_symmetry.space_group_name_H-M   'P 1'
#
loop_
_entity.id
_entity.type
_entity.pdbx_description
1 polymer ?
#
loop_
_entity_poly.entity_id
_entity_poly.type
_entity_poly.pdbx_seq_one_letter_code
_entity_poly.pdbx_strand_id
1 'polypeptide(L)'
;MRIPRAFAEEWRHERDWLDRLPALVAECAELWGLELEEPVDTPHSLVVPAGDVVLKINAPSHFEADDEAEALARWGGTGAVRLLARDDSRGAYVCERC
;
A
#
# COMPACT_ATOMS: atom_id res chain seq x y z
N MET A 1 -2.42 -7.23 12.44
CA MET A 1 -2.00 -5.83 12.22
C MET A 1 -3.15 -4.89 12.57
N ARG A 2 -2.84 -3.78 13.16
CA ARG A 2 -3.84 -2.77 13.51
C ARG A 2 -3.95 -1.72 12.41
N ILE A 3 -5.17 -1.47 11.94
CA ILE A 3 -5.42 -0.46 10.91
C ILE A 3 -5.28 0.95 11.52
N PRO A 4 -4.47 1.84 10.94
CA PRO A 4 -4.33 3.21 11.44
C PRO A 4 -5.67 3.94 11.46
N ARG A 5 -5.87 4.76 12.48
CA ARG A 5 -7.14 5.45 12.72
C ARG A 5 -7.54 6.40 11.59
N ALA A 6 -6.61 7.22 11.12
CA ALA A 6 -6.88 8.18 10.04
C ALA A 6 -7.31 7.45 8.76
N PHE A 7 -6.66 6.34 8.43
CA PHE A 7 -7.01 5.53 7.28
C PHE A 7 -8.41 4.92 7.44
N ALA A 8 -8.69 4.34 8.59
CA ALA A 8 -10.00 3.72 8.86
C ALA A 8 -11.15 4.74 8.79
N GLU A 9 -10.92 5.96 9.28
CA GLU A 9 -11.91 7.03 9.22
C GLU A 9 -12.15 7.52 7.80
N GLU A 10 -11.10 7.69 7.02
CA GLU A 10 -11.21 8.14 5.62
C GLU A 10 -11.98 7.14 4.78
N TRP A 11 -11.74 5.85 4.98
CA TRP A 11 -12.34 4.78 4.17
C TRP A 11 -13.47 4.03 4.89
N ARG A 12 -14.11 4.64 5.88
CA ARG A 12 -15.18 4.01 6.67
C ARG A 12 -16.37 3.50 5.84
N HIS A 13 -16.58 4.08 4.66
CA HIS A 13 -17.63 3.64 3.72
C HIS A 13 -17.26 2.35 2.98
N GLU A 14 -15.99 1.94 3.05
CA GLU A 14 -15.47 0.70 2.49
C GLU A 14 -15.26 -0.34 3.60
N ARG A 15 -16.24 -0.49 4.48
CA ARG A 15 -16.12 -1.33 5.68
C ARG A 15 -15.73 -2.77 5.36
N ASP A 16 -16.37 -3.39 4.36
CA ASP A 16 -16.08 -4.77 3.99
C ASP A 16 -14.62 -4.93 3.54
N TRP A 17 -14.12 -3.96 2.80
CA TRP A 17 -12.72 -3.95 2.37
C TRP A 17 -11.79 -3.75 3.58
N LEU A 18 -12.12 -2.81 4.47
CA LEU A 18 -11.33 -2.57 5.70
C LEU A 18 -11.25 -3.83 6.57
N ASP A 19 -12.34 -4.58 6.66
CA ASP A 19 -12.39 -5.82 7.45
C ASP A 19 -11.47 -6.89 6.86
N ARG A 20 -11.28 -6.90 5.55
CA ARG A 20 -10.39 -7.85 4.86
C ARG A 20 -8.95 -7.37 4.77
N LEU A 21 -8.71 -6.10 5.09
CA LEU A 21 -7.39 -5.49 4.90
C LEU A 21 -6.25 -6.19 5.65
N PRO A 22 -6.42 -6.61 6.93
CA PRO A 22 -5.34 -7.34 7.61
C PRO A 22 -4.92 -8.62 6.89
N ALA A 23 -5.89 -9.38 6.35
CA ALA A 23 -5.60 -10.58 5.57
C ALA A 23 -4.92 -10.23 4.24
N LEU A 24 -5.36 -9.16 3.59
CA LEU A 24 -4.78 -8.67 2.34
C LEU A 24 -3.31 -8.27 2.54
N VAL A 25 -3.02 -7.57 3.62
CA VAL A 25 -1.65 -7.19 3.99
C VAL A 25 -0.78 -8.42 4.22
N ALA A 26 -1.31 -9.42 4.94
CA ALA A 26 -0.59 -10.67 5.18
C ALA A 26 -0.30 -11.42 3.88
N GLU A 27 -1.24 -11.45 2.94
CA GLU A 27 -1.05 -12.05 1.62
C GLU A 27 0.05 -11.36 0.85
N CYS A 28 0.09 -10.03 0.86
CA CYS A 28 1.14 -9.25 0.20
C CYS A 28 2.51 -9.52 0.82
N ALA A 29 2.57 -9.59 2.15
CA ALA A 29 3.81 -9.88 2.86
C ALA A 29 4.36 -11.25 2.48
N GLU A 30 3.49 -12.25 2.36
CA GLU A 30 3.86 -13.59 1.96
C GLU A 30 4.29 -13.63 0.48
N LEU A 31 3.52 -12.98 -0.38
CA LEU A 31 3.79 -12.94 -1.81
C LEU A 31 5.16 -12.33 -2.13
N TRP A 32 5.54 -11.28 -1.43
CA TRP A 32 6.78 -10.55 -1.69
C TRP A 32 7.86 -10.74 -0.63
N GLY A 33 7.66 -11.65 0.32
CA GLY A 33 8.64 -11.97 1.35
C GLY A 33 8.99 -10.80 2.27
N LEU A 34 7.98 -10.03 2.70
CA LEU A 34 8.18 -8.82 3.50
C LEU A 34 8.06 -9.10 4.99
N GLU A 35 8.93 -8.47 5.78
CA GLU A 35 8.82 -8.42 7.24
C GLU A 35 8.25 -7.05 7.61
N LEU A 36 6.94 -7.01 7.87
CA LEU A 36 6.22 -5.75 8.06
C LEU A 36 6.49 -5.11 9.42
N GLU A 37 6.64 -3.79 9.41
CA GLU A 37 6.74 -2.95 10.60
C GLU A 37 5.36 -2.35 10.91
N GLU A 38 5.27 -1.44 11.87
CA GLU A 38 4.03 -0.76 12.19
C GLU A 38 3.57 0.13 11.04
N PRO A 39 2.27 0.11 10.67
CA PRO A 39 1.76 1.00 9.64
C PRO A 39 1.91 2.47 10.02
N VAL A 40 2.15 3.31 9.03
CA VAL A 40 2.17 4.76 9.20
C VAL A 40 0.73 5.26 9.17
N ASP A 41 0.38 6.16 10.09
CA ASP A 41 -0.99 6.70 10.18
C ASP A 41 -1.22 7.79 9.14
N THR A 42 -1.67 7.38 7.95
CA THR A 42 -2.02 8.28 6.86
C THR A 42 -3.43 7.98 6.34
N PRO A 43 -4.19 9.00 5.90
CA PRO A 43 -5.57 8.79 5.45
C PRO A 43 -5.72 8.24 4.03
N HIS A 44 -4.79 8.55 3.13
CA HIS A 44 -4.98 8.26 1.69
C HIS A 44 -4.63 6.85 1.27
N SER A 45 -3.55 6.31 1.83
CA SER A 45 -3.11 4.94 1.52
C SER A 45 -2.69 4.25 2.81
N LEU A 46 -2.81 2.93 2.82
CA LEU A 46 -2.19 2.17 3.89
C LEU A 46 -0.69 2.05 3.56
N VAL A 47 0.16 2.57 4.43
CA VAL A 47 1.61 2.58 4.24
C VAL A 47 2.26 1.73 5.33
N VAL A 48 2.90 0.63 4.93
CA VAL A 48 3.53 -0.30 5.89
C VAL A 48 5.01 -0.45 5.53
N PRO A 49 5.92 0.12 6.32
CA PRO A 49 7.35 -0.07 6.09
C PRO A 49 7.77 -1.54 6.28
N ALA A 50 8.77 -1.97 5.53
CA ALA A 50 9.30 -3.32 5.62
C ALA A 50 10.79 -3.29 5.26
N GLY A 51 11.64 -2.97 6.24
CA GLY A 51 13.08 -2.84 6.00
C GLY A 51 13.40 -1.71 5.02
N ASP A 52 13.99 -2.04 3.88
CA ASP A 52 14.39 -1.07 2.85
C ASP A 52 13.27 -0.68 1.90
N VAL A 53 12.10 -1.27 2.05
CA VAL A 53 10.97 -1.05 1.16
C VAL A 53 9.72 -0.62 1.92
N VAL A 54 8.70 -0.18 1.19
CA VAL A 54 7.41 0.19 1.76
C VAL A 54 6.32 -0.49 0.95
N LEU A 55 5.42 -1.17 1.65
CA LEU A 55 4.20 -1.71 1.07
C LEU A 55 3.12 -0.64 1.15
N LYS A 56 2.49 -0.33 0.01
CA LYS A 56 1.35 0.59 -0.04
C LYS A 56 0.14 -0.12 -0.61
N ILE A 57 -1.01 0.08 0.03
CA ILE A 57 -2.29 -0.47 -0.41
C ILE A 57 -3.30 0.65 -0.46
N ASN A 58 -4.01 0.75 -1.59
CA ASN A 58 -5.03 1.76 -1.82
C ASN A 58 -6.42 1.14 -1.81
N ALA A 59 -7.39 1.90 -1.32
CA ALA A 59 -8.79 1.47 -1.33
C ALA A 59 -9.30 1.33 -2.77
N PRO A 60 -10.25 0.40 -3.02
CA PRO A 60 -10.76 0.18 -4.38
C PRO A 60 -11.36 1.42 -5.04
N SER A 61 -11.90 2.35 -4.26
CA SER A 61 -12.49 3.58 -4.77
C SER A 61 -11.52 4.76 -4.84
N HIS A 62 -10.22 4.53 -4.60
CA HIS A 62 -9.20 5.57 -4.67
C HIS A 62 -8.78 5.80 -6.13
N PHE A 63 -9.24 6.89 -6.72
CA PHE A 63 -9.05 7.19 -8.14
C PHE A 63 -7.59 7.35 -8.58
N GLU A 64 -6.73 7.80 -7.69
CA GLU A 64 -5.32 8.08 -8.02
C GLU A 64 -4.39 6.89 -7.82
N ALA A 65 -4.90 5.76 -7.32
CA ALA A 65 -4.08 4.60 -6.98
C ALA A 65 -3.33 4.06 -8.19
N ASP A 66 -4.02 3.84 -9.30
CA ASP A 66 -3.43 3.30 -10.52
C ASP A 66 -2.47 4.29 -11.16
N ASP A 67 -2.80 5.59 -11.12
CA ASP A 67 -1.97 6.64 -11.68
C ASP A 67 -0.63 6.76 -10.96
N GLU A 68 -0.62 6.61 -9.64
CA GLU A 68 0.60 6.65 -8.85
C GLU A 68 1.55 5.49 -9.22
N ALA A 69 1.03 4.29 -9.27
CA ALA A 69 1.83 3.10 -9.62
C ALA A 69 2.35 3.20 -11.07
N GLU A 70 1.51 3.68 -12.00
CA GLU A 70 1.90 3.92 -13.39
C GLU A 70 3.03 4.95 -13.49
N ALA A 71 2.91 6.05 -12.77
CA ALA A 71 3.92 7.10 -12.78
C ALA A 71 5.27 6.57 -12.28
N LEU A 72 5.27 5.82 -11.18
CA LEU A 72 6.48 5.22 -10.64
C LEU A 72 7.11 4.21 -11.61
N ALA A 73 6.29 3.40 -12.28
CA ALA A 73 6.76 2.44 -13.27
C ALA A 73 7.41 3.12 -14.48
N ARG A 74 6.81 4.21 -14.97
CA ARG A 74 7.32 4.98 -16.11
C ARG A 74 8.66 5.63 -15.82
N TRP A 75 8.80 6.19 -14.62
CA TRP A 75 9.98 6.97 -14.27
C TRP A 75 11.20 6.08 -13.99
N GLY A 76 10.97 4.78 -13.74
CA GLY A 76 12.06 3.83 -13.55
C GLY A 76 13.00 4.16 -12.40
N GLY A 77 12.52 4.93 -11.43
CA GLY A 77 13.30 5.35 -10.28
C GLY A 77 14.08 6.64 -10.46
N THR A 78 14.12 7.21 -11.65
CA THR A 78 14.89 8.44 -11.93
C THR A 78 14.17 9.64 -11.31
N GLY A 79 14.78 10.25 -10.29
CA GLY A 79 14.24 11.42 -9.60
C GLY A 79 13.00 11.13 -8.76
N ALA A 80 12.64 9.86 -8.59
CA ALA A 80 11.46 9.44 -7.83
C ALA A 80 11.74 8.13 -7.09
N VAL A 81 10.85 7.79 -6.15
CA VAL A 81 10.91 6.50 -5.45
C VAL A 81 10.66 5.37 -6.46
N ARG A 82 11.52 4.38 -6.43
CA ARG A 82 11.48 3.28 -7.39
C ARG A 82 10.37 2.28 -7.05
N LEU A 83 9.53 1.95 -8.03
CA LEU A 83 8.55 0.88 -7.91
C LEU A 83 9.27 -0.47 -8.07
N LEU A 84 9.10 -1.36 -7.09
CA LEU A 84 9.75 -2.67 -7.09
C LEU A 84 8.81 -3.81 -7.47
N ALA A 85 7.53 -3.70 -7.10
CA ALA A 85 6.51 -4.71 -7.41
C ALA A 85 5.12 -4.07 -7.34
N ARG A 86 4.16 -4.64 -8.06
CA ARG A 86 2.76 -4.21 -7.98
C ARG A 86 1.80 -5.37 -8.20
N ASP A 87 0.62 -5.26 -7.61
CA ASP A 87 -0.47 -6.19 -7.80
C ASP A 87 -1.77 -5.38 -7.88
N ASP A 88 -2.20 -5.10 -9.10
CA ASP A 88 -3.39 -4.25 -9.33
C ASP A 88 -4.67 -4.88 -8.81
N SER A 89 -4.76 -6.21 -8.79
CA SER A 89 -5.94 -6.91 -8.27
C SER A 89 -6.13 -6.69 -6.78
N ARG A 90 -5.04 -6.46 -6.04
CA ARG A 90 -5.07 -6.15 -4.61
C ARG A 90 -4.97 -4.67 -4.31
N GLY A 91 -4.76 -3.82 -5.34
CA GLY A 91 -4.53 -2.40 -5.14
C GLY A 91 -3.24 -2.13 -4.37
N ALA A 92 -2.26 -3.03 -4.49
CA ALA A 92 -1.05 -3.01 -3.69
C ALA A 92 0.19 -2.82 -4.55
N TYR A 93 1.20 -2.14 -4.00
CA TYR A 93 2.51 -2.06 -4.63
C TYR A 93 3.61 -1.86 -3.59
N VAL A 94 4.84 -2.19 -3.99
CA VAL A 94 6.03 -2.06 -3.13
C VAL A 94 7.00 -1.11 -3.81
N CYS A 95 7.50 -0.15 -3.06
CA CYS A 95 8.47 0.80 -3.54
C CYS A 95 9.63 0.95 -2.56
N GLU A 96 10.70 1.60 -3.00
CA GLU A 96 11.83 1.90 -2.14
C GLU A 96 11.40 2.78 -0.98
N ARG A 97 12.05 2.58 0.18
CA ARG A 97 11.84 3.43 1.35
C ARG A 97 12.79 4.62 1.26
N CYS A 98 12.21 5.81 1.33
CA CYS A 98 13.00 7.05 1.35
C CYS A 98 13.56 7.32 2.74
#